data_4affbfb48ff6ffe6e554b7afcbd525c3
#
_entry.id   4affbfb48ff6ffe6e554b7afcbd525c3
#
_cell.length_a   1.000
_cell.length_b   1.000
_cell.length_c   1.000
_cell.angle_alpha   90.00
_cell.angle_beta   90.00
_cell.angle_gamma   90.00
#
_symmetry.space_group_name_H-M   'P 1'
#
loop_
_entity.id
_entity.type
_entity.pdbx_description
1 polymer ?
#
loop_
_entity_poly.entity_id
_entity_poly.type
_entity_poly.pdbx_seq_one_letter_code
_entity_poly.pdbx_strand_id
1 'polypeptide(L)'
;MENNTKKTVFSGVQPSGVLHLGNYLGALTQWVEMQNKYNCIFCVVDYHAITVKQAPKELSGRILDVVRTYLAAGINPAKSVIFQQSAITAHTELAWILNCAAARMADLNKMTQFKDKAGNKESVSVGLYDYPVLMAADILLYNTDAVPVGEDQVQHVELTRTLAQRFNRDYGQVFKIPKVVIRKQGARIMGLDDPAKKMSKSASSAANYIALTDSPEVAVKKIRRAVTDSGSEIKYDPKKKPAVSNLLVTYSLLAGISINELEAGYRGKGYGELKKDLAEEVKKFLISFQLKYHSFKDDEVRRILKDGADKIGPIAEATLKNVKIKLGIN
;
A
#
# COMPACT_ATOMS: atom_id res chain seq x y z
N MET A 1 9.79 35.30 -2.90
CA MET A 1 9.38 34.12 -3.70
C MET A 1 9.47 32.91 -2.78
N GLU A 2 8.36 32.44 -2.27
CA GLU A 2 8.33 31.19 -1.53
C GLU A 2 8.72 30.07 -2.51
N ASN A 3 9.87 29.43 -2.27
CA ASN A 3 10.25 28.21 -2.95
C ASN A 3 9.21 27.15 -2.58
N ASN A 4 8.17 27.03 -3.39
CA ASN A 4 7.10 26.05 -3.21
C ASN A 4 7.63 24.66 -3.59
N THR A 5 8.60 24.18 -2.81
CA THR A 5 9.13 22.83 -2.96
C THR A 5 8.05 21.86 -2.52
N LYS A 6 7.58 21.00 -3.44
CA LYS A 6 6.58 19.96 -3.13
C LYS A 6 7.05 19.16 -1.92
N LYS A 7 6.11 18.88 -1.01
CA LYS A 7 6.37 18.03 0.15
C LYS A 7 6.71 16.59 -0.29
N THR A 8 7.64 15.95 0.42
CA THR A 8 8.05 14.57 0.20
C THR A 8 7.11 13.62 0.93
N VAL A 9 6.64 12.61 0.21
CA VAL A 9 5.75 11.56 0.72
C VAL A 9 6.39 10.21 0.46
N PHE A 10 6.45 9.36 1.49
CA PHE A 10 6.96 8.00 1.42
C PHE A 10 5.83 6.98 1.54
N SER A 11 5.83 5.97 0.68
CA SER A 11 4.94 4.82 0.75
C SER A 11 5.69 3.53 0.44
N GLY A 12 5.58 2.55 1.32
CA GLY A 12 6.15 1.22 1.15
C GLY A 12 5.07 0.19 0.85
N VAL A 13 5.36 -0.76 -0.06
CA VAL A 13 4.52 -1.94 -0.29
C VAL A 13 5.36 -3.19 -0.24
N GLN A 14 4.92 -4.13 0.57
CA GLN A 14 5.53 -5.46 0.62
C GLN A 14 5.20 -6.26 -0.66
N PRO A 15 6.17 -6.96 -1.26
CA PRO A 15 5.94 -7.89 -2.37
C PRO A 15 5.30 -9.20 -1.85
N SER A 16 4.17 -9.10 -1.15
CA SER A 16 3.52 -10.22 -0.45
C SER A 16 2.49 -10.97 -1.29
N GLY A 17 2.44 -10.71 -2.59
CA GLY A 17 1.61 -11.43 -3.56
C GLY A 17 0.63 -10.56 -4.34
N VAL A 18 -0.31 -11.22 -5.02
CA VAL A 18 -1.22 -10.60 -5.99
C VAL A 18 -2.06 -9.50 -5.34
N LEU A 19 -2.00 -8.30 -5.93
CA LEU A 19 -2.90 -7.19 -5.59
C LEU A 19 -4.29 -7.44 -6.18
N HIS A 20 -5.32 -6.98 -5.48
CA HIS A 20 -6.71 -7.14 -5.88
C HIS A 20 -7.39 -5.78 -6.13
N LEU A 21 -8.59 -5.83 -6.71
CA LEU A 21 -9.35 -4.64 -7.07
C LEU A 21 -9.56 -3.68 -5.90
N GLY A 22 -9.74 -4.21 -4.69
CA GLY A 22 -9.86 -3.40 -3.46
C GLY A 22 -8.58 -2.64 -3.11
N ASN A 23 -7.38 -3.17 -3.42
CA ASN A 23 -6.12 -2.45 -3.26
C ASN A 23 -6.00 -1.34 -4.31
N TYR A 24 -6.41 -1.63 -5.55
CA TYR A 24 -6.39 -0.66 -6.63
C TYR A 24 -7.30 0.54 -6.32
N LEU A 25 -8.58 0.30 -6.06
CA LEU A 25 -9.57 1.35 -5.80
C LEU A 25 -9.35 2.07 -4.46
N GLY A 26 -8.85 1.36 -3.45
CA GLY A 26 -8.66 1.90 -2.11
C GLY A 26 -7.32 2.63 -1.88
N ALA A 27 -6.29 2.33 -2.67
CA ALA A 27 -4.95 2.86 -2.43
C ALA A 27 -4.25 3.38 -3.69
N LEU A 28 -4.15 2.56 -4.75
CA LEU A 28 -3.33 2.91 -5.90
C LEU A 28 -3.86 4.14 -6.65
N THR A 29 -5.18 4.29 -6.80
CA THR A 29 -5.80 5.48 -7.41
C THR A 29 -5.39 6.76 -6.70
N GLN A 30 -5.36 6.76 -5.37
CA GLN A 30 -4.93 7.91 -4.58
C GLN A 30 -3.44 8.22 -4.78
N TRP A 31 -2.58 7.20 -4.91
CA TRP A 31 -1.17 7.39 -5.18
C TRP A 31 -0.90 8.01 -6.55
N VAL A 32 -1.68 7.59 -7.55
CA VAL A 32 -1.65 8.20 -8.89
C VAL A 32 -2.00 9.69 -8.83
N GLU A 33 -2.97 10.08 -8.04
CA GLU A 33 -3.32 11.50 -7.84
C GLU A 33 -2.24 12.26 -7.07
N MET A 34 -1.66 11.63 -6.04
CA MET A 34 -0.66 12.24 -5.17
C MET A 34 0.61 12.64 -5.92
N GLN A 35 1.06 11.88 -6.93
CA GLN A 35 2.27 12.17 -7.69
C GLN A 35 2.24 13.54 -8.40
N ASN A 36 1.06 14.10 -8.62
CA ASN A 36 0.92 15.44 -9.22
C ASN A 36 1.14 16.56 -8.18
N LYS A 37 0.93 16.29 -6.89
CA LYS A 37 0.94 17.27 -5.79
C LYS A 37 2.19 17.18 -4.91
N TYR A 38 2.83 16.01 -4.86
CA TYR A 38 3.91 15.70 -3.94
C TYR A 38 5.12 15.10 -4.66
N ASN A 39 6.29 15.16 -4.03
CA ASN A 39 7.44 14.35 -4.39
C ASN A 39 7.21 12.96 -3.80
N CYS A 40 6.70 12.02 -4.59
CA CYS A 40 6.33 10.69 -4.13
C CYS A 40 7.51 9.72 -4.24
N ILE A 41 7.75 8.99 -3.16
CA ILE A 41 8.74 7.91 -3.06
C ILE A 41 7.96 6.62 -2.80
N PHE A 42 8.01 5.68 -3.75
CA PHE A 42 7.38 4.37 -3.66
C PHE A 42 8.45 3.31 -3.53
N CYS A 43 8.51 2.66 -2.38
CA CYS A 43 9.48 1.63 -2.05
C CYS A 43 8.84 0.25 -2.09
N VAL A 44 9.45 -0.68 -2.83
CA VAL A 44 9.13 -2.11 -2.71
C VAL A 44 9.95 -2.65 -1.55
N VAL A 45 9.28 -2.88 -0.41
CA VAL A 45 9.93 -3.19 0.87
C VAL A 45 10.16 -4.69 1.03
N ASP A 46 11.17 -5.20 0.34
CA ASP A 46 11.53 -6.61 0.30
C ASP A 46 12.17 -7.12 1.59
N TYR A 47 12.90 -6.29 2.34
CA TYR A 47 13.36 -6.65 3.69
C TYR A 47 12.20 -6.88 4.67
N HIS A 48 11.11 -6.11 4.54
CA HIS A 48 9.91 -6.40 5.33
C HIS A 48 9.23 -7.71 4.92
N ALA A 49 9.35 -8.11 3.65
CA ALA A 49 8.76 -9.37 3.19
C ALA A 49 9.46 -10.59 3.81
N ILE A 50 10.78 -10.53 4.02
CA ILE A 50 11.55 -11.66 4.58
C ILE A 50 11.41 -11.83 6.10
N THR A 51 10.67 -10.97 6.79
CA THR A 51 10.28 -11.19 8.20
C THR A 51 9.49 -12.48 8.39
N VAL A 52 8.89 -12.98 7.32
CA VAL A 52 8.33 -14.33 7.21
C VAL A 52 9.02 -15.08 6.07
N LYS A 53 9.13 -16.41 6.20
CA LYS A 53 9.83 -17.24 5.21
C LYS A 53 9.24 -17.06 3.81
N GLN A 54 10.10 -16.78 2.83
CA GLN A 54 9.78 -16.62 1.43
C GLN A 54 10.48 -17.68 0.57
N ALA A 55 9.87 -18.07 -0.53
CA ALA A 55 10.56 -18.82 -1.59
C ALA A 55 11.36 -17.83 -2.46
N PRO A 56 12.71 -17.96 -2.58
CA PRO A 56 13.54 -16.91 -3.20
C PRO A 56 13.14 -16.57 -4.65
N LYS A 57 12.84 -17.58 -5.46
CA LYS A 57 12.40 -17.37 -6.86
C LYS A 57 11.08 -16.62 -6.96
N GLU A 58 10.14 -16.92 -6.06
CA GLU A 58 8.83 -16.24 -6.02
C GLU A 58 8.97 -14.80 -5.53
N LEU A 59 9.82 -14.54 -4.54
CA LEU A 59 10.02 -13.18 -4.02
C LEU A 59 10.54 -12.25 -5.12
N SER A 60 11.54 -12.68 -5.88
CA SER A 60 12.08 -11.91 -7.02
C SER A 60 10.99 -11.59 -8.06
N GLY A 61 10.15 -12.55 -8.41
CA GLY A 61 9.02 -12.32 -9.32
C GLY A 61 8.00 -11.34 -8.75
N ARG A 62 7.63 -11.48 -7.47
CA ARG A 62 6.66 -10.60 -6.79
C ARG A 62 7.13 -9.14 -6.68
N ILE A 63 8.45 -8.91 -6.55
CA ILE A 63 9.01 -7.55 -6.58
C ILE A 63 8.71 -6.89 -7.93
N LEU A 64 8.97 -7.59 -9.04
CA LEU A 64 8.69 -7.07 -10.38
C LEU A 64 7.18 -6.86 -10.59
N ASP A 65 6.35 -7.77 -10.10
CA ASP A 65 4.88 -7.70 -10.22
C ASP A 65 4.28 -6.49 -9.49
N VAL A 66 4.81 -6.14 -8.32
CA VAL A 66 4.41 -4.91 -7.61
C VAL A 66 4.70 -3.68 -8.47
N VAL A 67 5.89 -3.60 -9.06
CA VAL A 67 6.27 -2.46 -9.90
C VAL A 67 5.43 -2.39 -11.17
N ARG A 68 5.22 -3.53 -11.87
CA ARG A 68 4.31 -3.57 -13.02
C ARG A 68 2.90 -3.10 -12.66
N THR A 69 2.43 -3.49 -11.47
CA THR A 69 1.12 -3.04 -10.97
C THR A 69 1.08 -1.54 -10.76
N TYR A 70 2.14 -0.94 -10.22
CA TYR A 70 2.25 0.53 -10.06
C TYR A 70 2.20 1.24 -11.42
N LEU A 71 2.99 0.77 -12.36
CA LEU A 71 3.07 1.35 -13.70
C LEU A 71 1.73 1.20 -14.45
N ALA A 72 1.11 0.02 -14.39
CA ALA A 72 -0.21 -0.24 -15.00
C ALA A 72 -1.32 0.61 -14.37
N ALA A 73 -1.22 0.90 -13.07
CA ALA A 73 -2.14 1.78 -12.36
C ALA A 73 -1.95 3.26 -12.74
N GLY A 74 -0.82 3.64 -13.34
CA GLY A 74 -0.53 5.01 -13.78
C GLY A 74 0.47 5.77 -12.91
N ILE A 75 1.19 5.09 -12.02
CA ILE A 75 2.35 5.70 -11.35
C ILE A 75 3.45 5.89 -12.40
N ASN A 76 3.91 7.13 -12.53
CA ASN A 76 4.86 7.53 -13.56
C ASN A 76 6.26 7.71 -12.94
N PRO A 77 7.28 6.91 -13.36
CA PRO A 77 8.63 7.00 -12.83
C PRO A 77 9.33 8.33 -13.16
N ALA A 78 8.84 9.08 -14.15
CA ALA A 78 9.34 10.45 -14.39
C ALA A 78 8.87 11.47 -13.33
N LYS A 79 7.74 11.20 -12.65
CA LYS A 79 7.16 12.08 -11.61
C LYS A 79 7.44 11.59 -10.19
N SER A 80 7.70 10.30 -10.03
CA SER A 80 7.85 9.63 -8.73
C SER A 80 9.10 8.77 -8.73
N VAL A 81 9.69 8.54 -7.56
CA VAL A 81 10.75 7.55 -7.40
C VAL A 81 10.14 6.20 -7.09
N ILE A 82 10.54 5.17 -7.82
CA ILE A 82 10.16 3.77 -7.54
C ILE A 82 11.46 2.98 -7.39
N PHE A 83 11.68 2.35 -6.24
CA PHE A 83 12.91 1.58 -6.00
C PHE A 83 12.66 0.37 -5.09
N GLN A 84 13.62 -0.56 -5.06
CA GLN A 84 13.65 -1.72 -4.17
C GLN A 84 14.43 -1.37 -2.89
N GLN A 85 13.89 -1.66 -1.73
CA GLN A 85 14.47 -1.32 -0.42
C GLN A 85 15.90 -1.86 -0.27
N SER A 86 16.13 -3.11 -0.63
CA SER A 86 17.45 -3.76 -0.51
C SER A 86 18.53 -3.20 -1.45
N ALA A 87 18.16 -2.38 -2.43
CA ALA A 87 19.13 -1.69 -3.28
C ALA A 87 19.89 -0.56 -2.54
N ILE A 88 19.42 -0.14 -1.36
CA ILE A 88 20.00 0.93 -0.55
C ILE A 88 20.29 0.39 0.85
N THR A 89 21.57 0.14 1.16
CA THR A 89 22.01 -0.47 2.43
C THR A 89 21.73 0.41 3.65
N ALA A 90 21.63 1.72 3.46
CA ALA A 90 21.34 2.69 4.52
C ALA A 90 20.08 2.36 5.34
N HIS A 91 19.09 1.66 4.76
CA HIS A 91 17.86 1.24 5.47
C HIS A 91 18.18 0.35 6.68
N THR A 92 18.97 -0.70 6.47
CA THR A 92 19.33 -1.64 7.54
C THR A 92 20.35 -1.05 8.49
N GLU A 93 21.27 -0.25 8.00
CA GLU A 93 22.26 0.42 8.85
C GLU A 93 21.59 1.45 9.78
N LEU A 94 20.68 2.28 9.26
CA LEU A 94 19.92 3.20 10.11
C LEU A 94 18.99 2.46 11.07
N ALA A 95 18.36 1.37 10.65
CA ALA A 95 17.52 0.56 11.55
C ALA A 95 18.32 0.05 12.75
N TRP A 96 19.53 -0.47 12.52
CA TRP A 96 20.42 -0.88 13.62
C TRP A 96 20.77 0.29 14.54
N ILE A 97 21.14 1.42 13.97
CA ILE A 97 21.47 2.62 14.77
C ILE A 97 20.26 3.07 15.60
N LEU A 98 19.08 3.10 15.02
CA LEU A 98 17.84 3.47 15.75
C LEU A 98 17.52 2.48 16.86
N ASN A 99 17.74 1.18 16.65
CA ASN A 99 17.59 0.16 17.69
C ASN A 99 18.49 0.44 18.89
N CYS A 100 19.73 0.82 18.66
CA CYS A 100 20.69 1.10 19.73
C CYS A 100 20.47 2.48 20.39
N ALA A 101 20.23 3.52 19.56
CA ALA A 101 20.25 4.90 20.04
C ALA A 101 18.87 5.43 20.47
N ALA A 102 17.78 4.97 19.86
CA ALA A 102 16.47 5.59 20.04
C ALA A 102 15.36 4.63 20.47
N ALA A 103 15.31 3.40 19.98
CA ALA A 103 14.25 2.45 20.30
C ALA A 103 14.34 1.93 21.76
N ARG A 104 13.21 1.54 22.30
CA ARG A 104 13.10 0.92 23.63
C ARG A 104 12.19 -0.31 23.52
N MET A 105 12.51 -1.37 24.25
CA MET A 105 11.65 -2.56 24.34
C MET A 105 10.22 -2.21 24.72
N ALA A 106 10.02 -1.22 25.60
CA ALA A 106 8.71 -0.76 26.01
C ALA A 106 7.89 -0.15 24.86
N ASP A 107 8.53 0.45 23.86
CA ASP A 107 7.86 1.00 22.68
C ASP A 107 7.41 -0.15 21.76
N LEU A 108 8.28 -1.13 21.51
CA LEU A 108 7.99 -2.28 20.64
C LEU A 108 6.94 -3.21 21.26
N ASN A 109 6.96 -3.42 22.57
CA ASN A 109 5.97 -4.24 23.28
C ASN A 109 4.53 -3.69 23.19
N LYS A 110 4.35 -2.40 22.88
CA LYS A 110 3.06 -1.77 22.66
C LYS A 110 2.50 -2.00 21.25
N MET A 111 3.32 -2.48 20.30
CA MET A 111 2.91 -2.67 18.91
C MET A 111 1.89 -3.80 18.80
N THR A 112 0.66 -3.47 18.39
CA THR A 112 -0.45 -4.43 18.32
C THR A 112 -0.28 -5.44 17.20
N GLN A 113 0.22 -5.03 16.05
CA GLN A 113 0.39 -5.92 14.90
C GLN A 113 1.36 -7.08 15.13
N PHE A 114 2.36 -6.92 16.00
CA PHE A 114 3.21 -8.05 16.40
C PHE A 114 2.37 -9.11 17.12
N LYS A 115 1.50 -8.68 18.06
CA LYS A 115 0.63 -9.59 18.83
C LYS A 115 -0.31 -10.37 17.91
N ASP A 116 -0.85 -9.71 16.90
CA ASP A 116 -1.79 -10.32 15.94
C ASP A 116 -1.11 -11.32 15.00
N LYS A 117 0.15 -11.06 14.61
CA LYS A 117 0.90 -11.88 13.65
C LYS A 117 1.73 -13.00 14.29
N ALA A 118 2.06 -12.86 15.57
CA ALA A 118 3.01 -13.74 16.24
C ALA A 118 2.50 -15.18 16.47
N GLY A 119 1.19 -15.45 16.44
CA GLY A 119 0.60 -16.79 16.61
C GLY A 119 1.26 -17.60 17.72
N ASN A 120 2.11 -18.57 17.35
CA ASN A 120 3.01 -19.28 18.28
C ASN A 120 4.33 -18.48 18.39
N LYS A 121 4.57 -17.89 19.55
CA LYS A 121 5.67 -16.95 19.82
C LYS A 121 7.08 -17.56 19.70
N GLU A 122 7.24 -18.87 19.87
CA GLU A 122 8.55 -19.53 19.84
C GLU A 122 9.13 -19.70 18.43
N SER A 123 8.29 -19.68 17.40
CA SER A 123 8.70 -19.85 15.99
C SER A 123 8.80 -18.56 15.20
N VAL A 124 8.61 -17.39 15.84
CA VAL A 124 8.57 -16.09 15.17
C VAL A 124 9.97 -15.49 15.05
N SER A 125 10.30 -14.96 13.87
CA SER A 125 11.60 -14.32 13.66
C SER A 125 11.74 -13.03 14.48
N VAL A 126 12.96 -12.71 14.92
CA VAL A 126 13.27 -11.43 15.57
C VAL A 126 12.88 -10.26 14.64
N GLY A 127 13.08 -10.41 13.34
CA GLY A 127 12.68 -9.40 12.35
C GLY A 127 11.20 -9.07 12.36
N LEU A 128 10.32 -10.02 12.72
CA LEU A 128 8.88 -9.73 12.86
C LEU A 128 8.58 -8.90 14.12
N TYR A 129 9.44 -8.93 15.13
CA TYR A 129 9.33 -8.06 16.30
C TYR A 129 9.91 -6.67 16.01
N ASP A 130 11.02 -6.61 15.26
CA ASP A 130 11.84 -5.41 15.06
C ASP A 130 11.49 -4.60 13.80
N TYR A 131 10.67 -5.13 12.86
CA TYR A 131 10.36 -4.43 11.62
C TYR A 131 9.78 -3.01 11.80
N PRO A 132 9.15 -2.62 12.93
CA PRO A 132 8.69 -1.23 13.09
C PRO A 132 9.85 -0.23 13.14
N VAL A 133 11.05 -0.65 13.60
CA VAL A 133 12.26 0.19 13.59
C VAL A 133 12.83 0.28 12.17
N LEU A 134 12.83 -0.80 11.42
CA LEU A 134 13.18 -0.77 9.98
C LEU A 134 12.23 0.15 9.19
N MET A 135 10.92 0.10 9.47
CA MET A 135 9.97 1.04 8.85
C MET A 135 10.26 2.49 9.23
N ALA A 136 10.68 2.75 10.46
CA ALA A 136 11.10 4.10 10.87
C ALA A 136 12.33 4.55 10.07
N ALA A 137 13.33 3.68 9.87
CA ALA A 137 14.49 3.97 9.04
C ALA A 137 14.08 4.28 7.59
N ASP A 138 13.17 3.48 6.99
CA ASP A 138 12.65 3.70 5.64
C ASP A 138 12.09 5.11 5.46
N ILE A 139 11.38 5.61 6.45
CA ILE A 139 10.71 6.91 6.41
C ILE A 139 11.70 8.05 6.65
N LEU A 140 12.59 7.89 7.63
CA LEU A 140 13.48 8.96 8.12
C LEU A 140 14.64 9.26 7.18
N LEU A 141 15.13 8.27 6.42
CA LEU A 141 16.24 8.44 5.47
C LEU A 141 15.98 9.54 4.44
N TYR A 142 14.74 9.75 4.05
CA TYR A 142 14.38 10.62 2.91
C TYR A 142 13.81 11.98 3.32
N ASN A 143 13.99 12.41 4.56
CA ASN A 143 13.42 13.67 5.07
C ASN A 143 11.92 13.79 4.79
N THR A 144 11.18 12.71 4.97
CA THR A 144 9.77 12.59 4.63
C THR A 144 8.92 13.60 5.39
N ASP A 145 8.08 14.36 4.68
CA ASP A 145 7.13 15.29 5.27
C ASP A 145 5.87 14.59 5.79
N ALA A 146 5.40 13.58 5.04
CA ALA A 146 4.15 12.92 5.36
C ALA A 146 4.15 11.46 4.88
N VAL A 147 3.48 10.61 5.65
CA VAL A 147 3.32 9.18 5.34
C VAL A 147 1.82 8.87 5.23
N PRO A 148 1.31 8.59 4.03
CA PRO A 148 -0.08 8.21 3.83
C PRO A 148 -0.28 6.75 4.21
N VAL A 149 -1.02 6.51 5.27
CA VAL A 149 -1.25 5.17 5.83
C VAL A 149 -2.73 4.87 6.08
N GLY A 150 -3.07 3.59 6.13
CA GLY A 150 -4.31 3.12 6.72
C GLY A 150 -4.27 3.23 8.26
N GLU A 151 -5.44 3.15 8.89
CA GLU A 151 -5.57 3.26 10.36
C GLU A 151 -4.70 2.23 11.10
N ASP A 152 -4.53 1.03 10.53
CA ASP A 152 -3.71 -0.06 11.08
C ASP A 152 -2.21 0.24 11.12
N GLN A 153 -1.73 1.23 10.35
CA GLN A 153 -0.33 1.64 10.29
C GLN A 153 -0.03 2.93 11.06
N VAL A 154 -1.03 3.59 11.62
CA VAL A 154 -0.85 4.85 12.37
C VAL A 154 0.14 4.66 13.51
N GLN A 155 0.03 3.57 14.27
CA GLN A 155 0.91 3.27 15.39
C GLN A 155 2.38 3.17 14.98
N HIS A 156 2.69 2.65 13.79
CA HIS A 156 4.06 2.55 13.26
C HIS A 156 4.64 3.94 12.93
N VAL A 157 3.83 4.82 12.34
CA VAL A 157 4.28 6.18 12.04
C VAL A 157 4.46 6.99 13.32
N GLU A 158 3.61 6.80 14.33
CA GLU A 158 3.80 7.44 15.64
C GLU A 158 5.07 6.91 16.35
N LEU A 159 5.38 5.63 16.22
CA LEU A 159 6.69 5.10 16.68
C LEU A 159 7.83 5.80 15.94
N THR A 160 7.78 5.91 14.61
CA THR A 160 8.77 6.63 13.80
C THR A 160 9.00 8.05 14.33
N ARG A 161 7.92 8.78 14.63
CA ARG A 161 7.98 10.14 15.21
C ARG A 161 8.67 10.14 16.56
N THR A 162 8.31 9.19 17.42
CA THR A 162 8.92 9.02 18.75
C THR A 162 10.42 8.78 18.65
N LEU A 163 10.86 7.88 17.76
CA LEU A 163 12.27 7.57 17.55
C LEU A 163 13.04 8.80 17.03
N ALA A 164 12.47 9.49 16.04
CA ALA A 164 13.06 10.70 15.49
C ALA A 164 13.20 11.83 16.52
N GLN A 165 12.16 12.07 17.34
CA GLN A 165 12.18 13.07 18.40
C GLN A 165 13.21 12.74 19.46
N ARG A 166 13.28 11.46 19.87
CA ARG A 166 14.24 11.00 20.88
C ARG A 166 15.67 11.15 20.39
N PHE A 167 15.94 10.71 19.16
CA PHE A 167 17.27 10.88 18.56
C PHE A 167 17.66 12.36 18.46
N ASN A 168 16.77 13.21 17.94
CA ASN A 168 17.05 14.64 17.79
C ASN A 168 17.29 15.32 19.14
N ARG A 169 16.62 14.91 20.21
CA ARG A 169 16.83 15.44 21.57
C ARG A 169 18.19 15.03 22.12
N ASP A 170 18.56 13.75 21.95
CA ASP A 170 19.71 13.18 22.65
C ASP A 170 21.04 13.42 21.88
N TYR A 171 20.99 13.54 20.54
CA TYR A 171 22.17 13.69 19.68
C TYR A 171 22.18 14.95 18.82
N GLY A 172 21.13 15.75 18.85
CA GLY A 172 20.95 16.96 18.05
C GLY A 172 20.15 16.73 16.78
N GLN A 173 19.67 17.81 16.21
CA GLN A 173 18.71 17.81 15.11
C GLN A 173 19.30 17.15 13.83
N VAL A 174 18.70 16.05 13.41
CA VAL A 174 18.98 15.33 12.17
C VAL A 174 17.70 15.02 11.42
N PHE A 175 16.74 14.38 12.11
CA PHE A 175 15.53 13.89 11.47
C PHE A 175 14.42 14.93 11.40
N LYS A 176 13.78 15.03 10.24
CA LYS A 176 12.49 15.66 10.08
C LYS A 176 11.40 14.77 10.69
N ILE A 177 10.49 15.36 11.45
CA ILE A 177 9.39 14.59 12.07
C ILE A 177 8.24 14.46 11.07
N PRO A 178 7.97 13.25 10.55
CA PRO A 178 6.93 13.06 9.54
C PRO A 178 5.53 13.26 10.13
N LYS A 179 4.59 13.72 9.29
CA LYS A 179 3.17 13.78 9.64
C LYS A 179 2.48 12.49 9.23
N VAL A 180 1.64 11.96 10.09
CA VAL A 180 0.68 10.91 9.72
C VAL A 180 -0.38 11.55 8.83
N VAL A 181 -0.60 10.98 7.65
CA VAL A 181 -1.74 11.33 6.80
C VAL A 181 -2.63 10.09 6.74
N ILE A 182 -3.68 10.11 7.54
CA ILE A 182 -4.71 9.07 7.41
C ILE A 182 -5.36 9.28 6.05
N ARG A 183 -5.24 8.29 5.18
CA ARG A 183 -5.90 8.35 3.88
C ARG A 183 -7.37 8.59 4.13
N LYS A 184 -7.92 9.68 3.57
CA LYS A 184 -9.38 9.75 3.43
C LYS A 184 -9.79 8.40 2.86
N GLN A 185 -10.67 7.70 3.57
CA GLN A 185 -11.04 6.34 3.20
C GLN A 185 -11.31 6.31 1.70
N GLY A 186 -10.30 5.89 0.92
CA GLY A 186 -10.55 5.36 -0.40
C GLY A 186 -11.57 4.28 -0.16
N ALA A 187 -12.56 4.15 -0.98
CA ALA A 187 -13.70 3.33 -0.71
C ALA A 187 -13.22 1.98 -0.17
N ARG A 188 -13.65 1.65 1.04
CA ARG A 188 -13.35 0.37 1.65
C ARG A 188 -14.14 -0.68 0.89
N ILE A 189 -13.50 -1.29 -0.10
CA ILE A 189 -14.13 -2.35 -0.88
C ILE A 189 -14.22 -3.59 -0.01
N MET A 190 -15.43 -4.09 0.13
CA MET A 190 -15.74 -5.25 0.96
C MET A 190 -15.68 -6.53 0.12
N GLY A 191 -15.61 -7.69 0.81
CA GLY A 191 -15.64 -8.99 0.15
C GLY A 191 -16.90 -9.22 -0.65
N LEU A 192 -16.78 -9.92 -1.78
CA LEU A 192 -17.91 -10.21 -2.66
C LEU A 192 -18.84 -11.31 -2.10
N ASP A 193 -18.29 -12.17 -1.26
CA ASP A 193 -18.99 -13.26 -0.56
C ASP A 193 -19.30 -12.94 0.91
N ASP A 194 -18.59 -11.97 1.50
CA ASP A 194 -18.80 -11.50 2.87
C ASP A 194 -18.63 -9.97 2.94
N PRO A 195 -19.71 -9.21 2.75
CA PRO A 195 -19.65 -7.74 2.75
C PRO A 195 -19.45 -7.13 4.15
N ALA A 196 -19.42 -7.92 5.20
CA ALA A 196 -19.04 -7.47 6.54
C ALA A 196 -17.52 -7.35 6.72
N LYS A 197 -16.75 -8.06 5.90
CA LYS A 197 -15.28 -8.04 5.93
C LYS A 197 -14.71 -7.35 4.70
N LYS A 198 -13.57 -6.68 4.88
CA LYS A 198 -12.83 -6.06 3.77
C LYS A 198 -12.42 -7.14 2.77
N MET A 199 -12.48 -6.81 1.45
CA MET A 199 -11.92 -7.64 0.39
C MET A 199 -10.48 -7.99 0.71
N SER A 200 -10.18 -9.28 0.73
CA SER A 200 -8.86 -9.77 1.17
C SER A 200 -8.48 -11.05 0.44
N LYS A 201 -7.22 -11.12 0.02
CA LYS A 201 -6.61 -12.35 -0.49
C LYS A 201 -6.53 -13.47 0.57
N SER A 202 -6.44 -13.10 1.85
CA SER A 202 -6.39 -14.05 2.97
C SER A 202 -7.76 -14.55 3.41
N ALA A 203 -8.84 -14.21 2.70
CA ALA A 203 -10.16 -14.77 2.95
C ALA A 203 -10.18 -16.27 2.67
N SER A 204 -11.06 -16.99 3.34
CA SER A 204 -11.24 -18.44 3.20
C SER A 204 -11.66 -18.88 1.78
N SER A 205 -12.22 -17.96 1.00
CA SER A 205 -12.70 -18.20 -0.36
C SER A 205 -12.06 -17.28 -1.37
N ALA A 206 -11.62 -17.84 -2.50
CA ALA A 206 -11.16 -17.07 -3.66
C ALA A 206 -12.28 -16.25 -4.33
N ALA A 207 -13.56 -16.51 -3.99
CA ALA A 207 -14.70 -15.71 -4.42
C ALA A 207 -14.79 -14.36 -3.72
N ASN A 208 -14.07 -14.16 -2.60
CA ASN A 208 -14.07 -12.92 -1.81
C ASN A 208 -13.51 -11.73 -2.59
N TYR A 209 -12.52 -11.94 -3.44
CA TYR A 209 -11.78 -10.86 -4.08
C TYR A 209 -11.63 -11.07 -5.59
N ILE A 210 -11.39 -9.99 -6.31
CA ILE A 210 -10.99 -10.00 -7.71
C ILE A 210 -9.50 -9.65 -7.74
N ALA A 211 -8.65 -10.62 -8.11
CA ALA A 211 -7.25 -10.36 -8.37
C ALA A 211 -7.08 -9.49 -9.62
N LEU A 212 -6.13 -8.58 -9.63
CA LEU A 212 -5.83 -7.79 -10.84
C LEU A 212 -5.29 -8.66 -11.98
N THR A 213 -4.88 -9.90 -11.65
CA THR A 213 -4.44 -10.94 -12.59
C THR A 213 -5.50 -12.00 -12.89
N ASP A 214 -6.71 -11.91 -12.34
CA ASP A 214 -7.81 -12.81 -12.72
C ASP A 214 -8.12 -12.63 -14.20
N SER A 215 -8.46 -13.72 -14.92
CA SER A 215 -9.00 -13.54 -16.27
C SER A 215 -10.32 -12.74 -16.20
N PRO A 216 -10.62 -11.93 -17.21
CA PRO A 216 -11.85 -11.15 -17.24
C PRO A 216 -13.11 -12.02 -17.04
N GLU A 217 -13.11 -13.25 -17.57
CA GLU A 217 -14.23 -14.20 -17.44
C GLU A 217 -14.40 -14.70 -16.00
N VAL A 218 -13.29 -14.91 -15.28
CA VAL A 218 -13.32 -15.29 -13.86
C VAL A 218 -13.87 -14.14 -13.02
N ALA A 219 -13.42 -12.91 -13.28
CA ALA A 219 -13.91 -11.73 -12.57
C ALA A 219 -15.42 -11.49 -12.81
N VAL A 220 -15.89 -11.64 -14.05
CA VAL A 220 -17.33 -11.58 -14.40
C VAL A 220 -18.12 -12.61 -13.60
N LYS A 221 -17.64 -13.86 -13.51
CA LYS A 221 -18.31 -14.91 -12.72
C LYS A 221 -18.35 -14.55 -11.24
N LYS A 222 -17.28 -13.97 -10.68
CA LYS A 222 -17.22 -13.54 -9.27
C LYS A 222 -18.25 -12.43 -8.99
N ILE A 223 -18.36 -11.41 -9.84
CA ILE A 223 -19.36 -10.34 -9.70
C ILE A 223 -20.79 -10.89 -9.79
N ARG A 224 -21.07 -11.75 -10.78
CA ARG A 224 -22.41 -12.34 -10.92
C ARG A 224 -22.82 -13.17 -9.70
N ARG A 225 -21.88 -13.83 -9.04
CA ARG A 225 -22.09 -14.65 -7.83
C ARG A 225 -21.99 -13.86 -6.52
N ALA A 226 -21.58 -12.60 -6.57
CA ALA A 226 -21.46 -11.78 -5.37
C ALA A 226 -22.77 -11.77 -4.57
N VAL A 227 -22.69 -11.82 -3.25
CA VAL A 227 -23.87 -11.80 -2.40
C VAL A 227 -24.64 -10.49 -2.54
N THR A 228 -25.93 -10.54 -2.35
CA THR A 228 -26.83 -9.40 -2.24
C THR A 228 -27.79 -9.66 -1.09
N ASP A 229 -28.45 -8.62 -0.60
CA ASP A 229 -29.52 -8.79 0.40
C ASP A 229 -30.77 -9.46 -0.21
N SER A 230 -31.75 -9.78 0.63
CA SER A 230 -33.02 -10.42 0.24
C SER A 230 -34.02 -9.46 -0.43
N GLY A 231 -33.69 -8.17 -0.56
CA GLY A 231 -34.54 -7.17 -1.21
C GLY A 231 -34.39 -7.16 -2.72
N SER A 232 -35.06 -6.20 -3.38
CA SER A 232 -34.96 -5.98 -4.84
C SER A 232 -34.49 -4.55 -5.17
N GLU A 233 -34.65 -3.61 -4.24
CA GLU A 233 -34.31 -2.20 -4.46
C GLU A 233 -32.80 -1.95 -4.46
N ILE A 234 -32.29 -1.34 -5.51
CA ILE A 234 -30.89 -0.91 -5.64
C ILE A 234 -30.75 0.47 -4.98
N LYS A 235 -30.24 0.45 -3.73
CA LYS A 235 -30.07 1.63 -2.91
C LYS A 235 -28.82 1.53 -2.08
N TYR A 236 -28.11 2.64 -1.93
CA TYR A 236 -26.94 2.76 -1.08
C TYR A 236 -27.35 2.96 0.37
N ASP A 237 -27.21 1.93 1.16
CA ASP A 237 -27.36 1.94 2.61
C ASP A 237 -26.35 0.95 3.22
N PRO A 238 -25.15 1.41 3.60
CA PRO A 238 -24.11 0.51 4.11
C PRO A 238 -24.50 -0.27 5.38
N LYS A 239 -25.51 0.21 6.11
CA LYS A 239 -25.98 -0.46 7.34
C LYS A 239 -27.02 -1.53 7.04
N LYS A 240 -27.98 -1.24 6.18
CA LYS A 240 -29.11 -2.15 5.87
C LYS A 240 -28.85 -3.01 4.63
N LYS A 241 -28.06 -2.50 3.68
CA LYS A 241 -27.77 -3.12 2.38
C LYS A 241 -26.25 -3.14 2.11
N PRO A 242 -25.41 -3.73 3.01
CA PRO A 242 -23.96 -3.65 2.87
C PRO A 242 -23.44 -4.26 1.58
N ALA A 243 -24.05 -5.38 1.12
CA ALA A 243 -23.64 -6.06 -0.10
C ALA A 243 -23.92 -5.21 -1.37
N VAL A 244 -25.13 -4.71 -1.52
CA VAL A 244 -25.50 -3.87 -2.67
C VAL A 244 -24.75 -2.54 -2.64
N SER A 245 -24.58 -1.94 -1.46
CA SER A 245 -23.77 -0.72 -1.28
C SER A 245 -22.32 -0.92 -1.72
N ASN A 246 -21.71 -2.07 -1.42
CA ASN A 246 -20.37 -2.42 -1.88
C ASN A 246 -20.29 -2.51 -3.42
N LEU A 247 -21.27 -3.13 -4.07
CA LEU A 247 -21.33 -3.20 -5.53
C LEU A 247 -21.49 -1.81 -6.16
N LEU A 248 -22.35 -0.96 -5.59
CA LEU A 248 -22.53 0.42 -6.06
C LEU A 248 -21.25 1.26 -5.91
N VAL A 249 -20.56 1.15 -4.77
CA VAL A 249 -19.27 1.82 -4.56
C VAL A 249 -18.24 1.34 -5.57
N THR A 250 -18.13 0.03 -5.78
CA THR A 250 -17.19 -0.54 -6.75
C THR A 250 -17.49 -0.03 -8.17
N TYR A 251 -18.75 -0.01 -8.54
CA TYR A 251 -19.19 0.49 -9.86
C TYR A 251 -18.88 1.99 -10.02
N SER A 252 -19.30 2.79 -9.04
CA SER A 252 -19.06 4.24 -9.03
C SER A 252 -17.59 4.58 -9.25
N LEU A 253 -16.69 3.88 -8.56
CA LEU A 253 -15.25 4.11 -8.67
C LEU A 253 -14.65 3.66 -10.00
N LEU A 254 -15.14 2.57 -10.58
CA LEU A 254 -14.65 2.07 -11.86
C LEU A 254 -15.15 2.92 -13.04
N ALA A 255 -16.44 3.27 -13.03
CA ALA A 255 -17.08 3.99 -14.12
C ALA A 255 -16.95 5.52 -14.00
N GLY A 256 -16.55 6.05 -12.83
CA GLY A 256 -16.53 7.49 -12.58
C GLY A 256 -17.93 8.13 -12.48
N ILE A 257 -18.96 7.32 -12.18
CA ILE A 257 -20.36 7.73 -12.04
C ILE A 257 -20.70 7.87 -10.56
N SER A 258 -21.40 8.91 -10.16
CA SER A 258 -21.80 9.06 -8.75
C SER A 258 -22.80 7.97 -8.32
N ILE A 259 -22.79 7.63 -7.03
CA ILE A 259 -23.74 6.66 -6.47
C ILE A 259 -25.18 7.09 -6.70
N ASN A 260 -25.49 8.40 -6.58
CA ASN A 260 -26.84 8.92 -6.81
C ASN A 260 -27.30 8.74 -8.26
N GLU A 261 -26.42 8.93 -9.23
CA GLU A 261 -26.72 8.68 -10.65
C GLU A 261 -26.95 7.20 -10.93
N LEU A 262 -26.14 6.31 -10.30
CA LEU A 262 -26.36 4.87 -10.39
C LEU A 262 -27.72 4.48 -9.81
N GLU A 263 -28.06 4.94 -8.60
CA GLU A 263 -29.38 4.68 -7.99
C GLU A 263 -30.54 5.14 -8.90
N ALA A 264 -30.42 6.33 -9.48
CA ALA A 264 -31.43 6.87 -10.38
C ALA A 264 -31.56 6.00 -11.65
N GLY A 265 -30.46 5.56 -12.23
CA GLY A 265 -30.43 4.72 -13.44
C GLY A 265 -30.94 3.29 -13.22
N TYR A 266 -30.96 2.82 -11.98
CA TYR A 266 -31.43 1.48 -11.61
C TYR A 266 -32.82 1.47 -10.95
N ARG A 267 -33.57 2.58 -10.95
CA ARG A 267 -34.96 2.59 -10.45
C ARG A 267 -35.80 1.56 -11.19
N GLY A 268 -36.46 0.68 -10.46
CA GLY A 268 -37.30 -0.38 -11.02
C GLY A 268 -36.57 -1.58 -11.62
N LYS A 269 -35.22 -1.60 -11.54
CA LYS A 269 -34.39 -2.71 -12.00
C LYS A 269 -33.95 -3.61 -10.82
N GLY A 270 -33.61 -4.85 -11.13
CA GLY A 270 -33.18 -5.83 -10.13
C GLY A 270 -31.66 -5.95 -10.00
N TYR A 271 -31.20 -6.62 -8.96
CA TYR A 271 -29.76 -6.85 -8.71
C TYR A 271 -29.04 -7.58 -9.83
N GLY A 272 -29.76 -8.38 -10.64
CA GLY A 272 -29.20 -9.06 -11.81
C GLY A 272 -28.66 -8.09 -12.86
N GLU A 273 -29.38 -6.99 -13.11
CA GLU A 273 -28.98 -5.95 -14.07
C GLU A 273 -27.79 -5.17 -13.55
N LEU A 274 -27.81 -4.74 -12.26
CA LEU A 274 -26.66 -4.10 -11.61
C LEU A 274 -25.39 -4.96 -11.70
N LYS A 275 -25.50 -6.26 -11.37
CA LYS A 275 -24.36 -7.18 -11.43
C LYS A 275 -23.88 -7.41 -12.86
N LYS A 276 -24.76 -7.46 -13.83
CA LYS A 276 -24.42 -7.60 -15.25
C LYS A 276 -23.58 -6.41 -15.71
N ASP A 277 -24.06 -5.20 -15.46
CA ASP A 277 -23.39 -3.98 -15.92
C ASP A 277 -22.06 -3.74 -15.17
N LEU A 278 -22.04 -3.96 -13.85
CA LEU A 278 -20.81 -3.92 -13.08
C LEU A 278 -19.78 -4.96 -13.56
N ALA A 279 -20.24 -6.16 -13.93
CA ALA A 279 -19.35 -7.20 -14.45
C ALA A 279 -18.69 -6.78 -15.78
N GLU A 280 -19.42 -6.07 -16.65
CA GLU A 280 -18.86 -5.53 -17.89
C GLU A 280 -17.83 -4.40 -17.60
N GLU A 281 -18.09 -3.52 -16.63
CA GLU A 281 -17.12 -2.50 -16.24
C GLU A 281 -15.84 -3.11 -15.62
N VAL A 282 -16.00 -4.11 -14.75
CA VAL A 282 -14.85 -4.85 -14.21
C VAL A 282 -14.06 -5.54 -15.32
N LYS A 283 -14.75 -6.13 -16.31
CA LYS A 283 -14.13 -6.77 -17.47
C LYS A 283 -13.30 -5.76 -18.29
N LYS A 284 -13.89 -4.62 -18.64
CA LYS A 284 -13.21 -3.54 -19.38
C LYS A 284 -11.98 -3.04 -18.63
N PHE A 285 -12.13 -2.79 -17.34
CA PHE A 285 -11.04 -2.39 -16.47
C PHE A 285 -9.89 -3.39 -16.49
N LEU A 286 -10.17 -4.68 -16.25
CA LEU A 286 -9.14 -5.72 -16.18
C LEU A 286 -8.41 -5.89 -17.53
N ILE A 287 -9.12 -5.87 -18.64
CA ILE A 287 -8.53 -5.93 -19.99
C ILE A 287 -7.54 -4.76 -20.17
N SER A 288 -7.99 -3.53 -19.91
CA SER A 288 -7.14 -2.34 -20.03
C SER A 288 -5.92 -2.38 -19.11
N PHE A 289 -6.15 -2.77 -17.84
CA PHE A 289 -5.09 -2.88 -16.83
C PHE A 289 -4.05 -3.94 -17.22
N GLN A 290 -4.50 -5.14 -17.61
CA GLN A 290 -3.62 -6.27 -17.95
C GLN A 290 -2.83 -6.02 -19.23
N LEU A 291 -3.41 -5.35 -20.22
CA LEU A 291 -2.67 -4.91 -21.41
C LEU A 291 -1.47 -4.02 -21.02
N LYS A 292 -1.68 -3.04 -20.14
CA LYS A 292 -0.60 -2.19 -19.62
C LYS A 292 0.38 -3.01 -18.77
N TYR A 293 -0.11 -3.85 -17.87
CA TYR A 293 0.72 -4.67 -16.98
C TYR A 293 1.69 -5.56 -17.78
N HIS A 294 1.21 -6.24 -18.81
CA HIS A 294 2.03 -7.13 -19.65
C HIS A 294 2.91 -6.39 -20.66
N SER A 295 2.67 -5.10 -20.91
CA SER A 295 3.55 -4.32 -21.78
C SER A 295 4.92 -4.07 -21.16
N PHE A 296 5.03 -4.00 -19.82
CA PHE A 296 6.28 -3.77 -19.11
C PHE A 296 7.11 -5.06 -19.01
N LYS A 297 8.26 -5.08 -19.66
CA LYS A 297 9.21 -6.22 -19.63
C LYS A 297 10.06 -6.19 -18.38
N ASP A 298 10.60 -7.36 -17.98
CA ASP A 298 11.44 -7.49 -16.77
C ASP A 298 12.61 -6.50 -16.76
N ASP A 299 13.33 -6.38 -17.88
CA ASP A 299 14.50 -5.50 -17.97
C ASP A 299 14.14 -4.02 -17.81
N GLU A 300 12.98 -3.60 -18.34
CA GLU A 300 12.48 -2.25 -18.16
C GLU A 300 12.13 -1.99 -16.69
N VAL A 301 11.44 -2.93 -16.05
CA VAL A 301 11.09 -2.83 -14.61
C VAL A 301 12.34 -2.79 -13.74
N ARG A 302 13.34 -3.62 -14.01
CA ARG A 302 14.62 -3.63 -13.30
C ARG A 302 15.36 -2.30 -13.47
N ARG A 303 15.36 -1.73 -14.68
CA ARG A 303 15.94 -0.41 -14.96
C ARG A 303 15.24 0.67 -14.14
N ILE A 304 13.91 0.71 -14.11
CA ILE A 304 13.13 1.67 -13.30
C ILE A 304 13.50 1.58 -11.82
N LEU A 305 13.61 0.36 -11.28
CA LEU A 305 14.02 0.14 -9.89
C LEU A 305 15.44 0.66 -9.63
N LYS A 306 16.37 0.39 -10.56
CA LYS A 306 17.76 0.85 -10.48
C LYS A 306 17.85 2.36 -10.56
N ASP A 307 17.23 2.97 -11.55
CA ASP A 307 17.23 4.42 -11.75
C ASP A 307 16.61 5.14 -10.52
N GLY A 308 15.58 4.53 -9.92
CA GLY A 308 14.97 5.01 -8.69
C GLY A 308 15.94 4.95 -7.51
N ALA A 309 16.67 3.84 -7.34
CA ALA A 309 17.66 3.69 -6.29
C ALA A 309 18.84 4.68 -6.48
N ASP A 310 19.36 4.80 -7.69
CA ASP A 310 20.45 5.73 -8.02
C ASP A 310 20.05 7.19 -7.74
N LYS A 311 18.78 7.54 -7.98
CA LYS A 311 18.24 8.90 -7.73
C LYS A 311 18.07 9.20 -6.24
N ILE A 312 17.62 8.24 -5.44
CA ILE A 312 17.26 8.48 -4.03
C ILE A 312 18.40 8.10 -3.04
N GLY A 313 19.32 7.24 -3.45
CA GLY A 313 20.43 6.75 -2.65
C GLY A 313 21.27 7.88 -2.03
N PRO A 314 21.69 8.90 -2.80
CA PRO A 314 22.47 10.01 -2.23
C PRO A 314 21.79 10.75 -1.08
N ILE A 315 20.45 10.82 -1.08
CA ILE A 315 19.68 11.45 0.02
C ILE A 315 19.75 10.57 1.27
N ALA A 316 19.56 9.25 1.10
CA ALA A 316 19.68 8.28 2.19
C ALA A 316 21.07 8.29 2.81
N GLU A 317 22.10 8.26 1.99
CA GLU A 317 23.51 8.30 2.43
C GLU A 317 23.85 9.59 3.17
N ALA A 318 23.39 10.75 2.67
CA ALA A 318 23.61 12.02 3.35
C ALA A 318 22.94 12.07 4.72
N THR A 319 21.71 11.53 4.85
CA THR A 319 21.02 11.43 6.13
C THR A 319 21.77 10.50 7.08
N LEU A 320 22.15 9.30 6.60
CA LEU A 320 22.89 8.32 7.40
C LEU A 320 24.25 8.88 7.86
N LYS A 321 24.97 9.56 6.97
CA LYS A 321 26.24 10.22 7.32
C LYS A 321 26.06 11.24 8.44
N ASN A 322 25.02 12.07 8.38
CA ASN A 322 24.71 13.03 9.44
C ASN A 322 24.41 12.32 10.78
N VAL A 323 23.65 11.22 10.74
CA VAL A 323 23.40 10.38 11.93
C VAL A 323 24.70 9.88 12.54
N LYS A 324 25.59 9.32 11.70
CA LYS A 324 26.89 8.77 12.15
C LYS A 324 27.78 9.85 12.77
N ILE A 325 27.86 11.02 12.15
CA ILE A 325 28.60 12.18 12.70
C ILE A 325 28.07 12.55 14.09
N LYS A 326 26.75 12.62 14.28
CA LYS A 326 26.14 12.97 15.56
C LYS A 326 26.39 11.93 16.67
N LEU A 327 26.58 10.67 16.29
CA LEU A 327 26.92 9.57 17.19
C LEU A 327 28.43 9.43 17.43
N GLY A 328 29.27 10.13 16.67
CA GLY A 328 30.72 9.98 16.74
C GLY A 328 31.26 8.67 16.13
N ILE A 329 30.51 8.06 15.20
CA ILE A 329 30.88 6.84 14.45
C ILE A 329 31.09 7.20 12.98
N ASN A 330 32.26 7.68 12.63
CA ASN A 330 32.63 8.16 11.29
C ASN A 330 33.25 7.04 10.43
#